data_2cc01b7c3e1256aa07fbf940cc75cad1
#
_entry.id   2cc01b7c3e1256aa07fbf940cc75cad1
#
_cell.length_a   1.000
_cell.length_b   1.000
_cell.length_c   1.000
_cell.angle_alpha   90.00
_cell.angle_beta   90.00
_cell.angle_gamma   90.00
#
_symmetry.space_group_name_H-M   'P 1'
#
loop_
_entity.id
_entity.type
_entity.pdbx_description
1 polymer ?
#
loop_
_entity_poly.entity_id
_entity_poly.type
_entity_poly.pdbx_seq_one_letter_code
_entity_poly.pdbx_strand_id
1 'polypeptide(L)'
;RYRLEQQPPHSSCGGGLVRGASVRQFPVSNGIAGASMRLQPGTLRELHWHTTAAEMGYVVSGSCRTTVLSPGGAATDTFGPGDVWYFPRGWGHSIQGIGRGECHFILTFDNGAFAEDHTLSISDWLAHTSPAVVSQSLGLGMEWVAKLPKGETYFAEGAVRDDSFTRA
;
A
#
# COMPACT_ATOMS: atom_id res chain seq x y z
N ARG A 1 3.88 -26.71 6.60
CA ARG A 1 3.81 -26.06 5.27
C ARG A 1 2.58 -25.17 5.21
N TYR A 2 2.76 -23.91 4.86
CA TYR A 2 1.67 -22.93 4.63
C TYR A 2 1.64 -22.57 3.13
N ARG A 3 0.47 -22.66 2.52
CA ARG A 3 0.28 -22.39 1.08
C ARG A 3 -0.40 -21.03 0.93
N LEU A 4 0.41 -19.96 0.88
CA LEU A 4 -0.07 -18.58 0.86
C LEU A 4 -1.07 -18.30 -0.27
N GLU A 5 -0.76 -18.73 -1.49
CA GLU A 5 -1.61 -18.51 -2.67
C GLU A 5 -2.94 -19.27 -2.64
N GLN A 6 -3.09 -20.25 -1.74
CA GLN A 6 -4.33 -21.02 -1.57
C GLN A 6 -5.19 -20.51 -0.40
N GLN A 7 -4.74 -19.48 0.30
CA GLN A 7 -5.52 -18.88 1.39
C GLN A 7 -6.56 -17.91 0.84
N PRO A 8 -7.70 -17.75 1.53
CA PRO A 8 -8.64 -16.68 1.21
C PRO A 8 -7.92 -15.32 1.32
N PRO A 9 -8.24 -14.36 0.45
CA PRO A 9 -7.66 -13.03 0.54
C PRO A 9 -8.14 -12.29 1.80
N HIS A 10 -7.30 -11.45 2.37
CA HIS A 10 -7.69 -10.47 3.41
C HIS A 10 -8.55 -9.37 2.83
N SER A 11 -8.17 -8.91 1.64
CA SER A 11 -8.93 -7.94 0.86
C SER A 11 -8.91 -8.33 -0.61
N SER A 12 -10.04 -8.14 -1.27
CA SER A 12 -10.22 -8.35 -2.72
C SER A 12 -11.26 -7.35 -3.22
N CYS A 13 -10.82 -6.16 -3.57
CA CYS A 13 -11.69 -5.09 -4.06
C CYS A 13 -10.86 -4.12 -4.90
N GLY A 14 -11.51 -3.21 -5.64
CA GLY A 14 -10.84 -2.13 -6.33
C GLY A 14 -9.69 -2.55 -7.25
N GLY A 15 -9.77 -3.75 -7.88
CA GLY A 15 -8.69 -4.28 -8.73
C GLY A 15 -7.46 -4.78 -7.98
N GLY A 16 -7.48 -4.77 -6.65
CA GLY A 16 -6.41 -5.29 -5.80
C GLY A 16 -6.79 -6.58 -5.08
N LEU A 17 -5.79 -7.38 -4.72
CA LEU A 17 -5.95 -8.60 -3.93
C LEU A 17 -4.73 -8.80 -3.04
N VAL A 18 -4.94 -9.11 -1.76
CA VAL A 18 -3.86 -9.43 -0.81
C VAL A 18 -4.16 -10.68 0.02
N ARG A 19 -3.14 -11.52 0.20
CA ARG A 19 -3.11 -12.67 1.09
C ARG A 19 -1.94 -12.52 2.04
N GLY A 20 -2.13 -12.81 3.32
CA GLY A 20 -1.11 -12.65 4.35
C GLY A 20 -0.76 -13.95 5.07
N ALA A 21 0.43 -13.97 5.64
CA ALA A 21 0.92 -14.99 6.54
C ALA A 21 1.67 -14.31 7.70
N SER A 22 1.06 -14.23 8.84
CA SER A 22 1.66 -13.79 10.11
C SER A 22 1.67 -14.94 11.11
N VAL A 23 2.13 -14.71 12.31
CA VAL A 23 2.05 -15.71 13.40
C VAL A 23 0.63 -16.22 13.64
N ARG A 24 -0.40 -15.45 13.28
CA ARG A 24 -1.80 -15.85 13.44
C ARG A 24 -2.17 -17.02 12.53
N GLN A 25 -1.69 -17.00 11.27
CA GLN A 25 -1.98 -18.02 10.28
C GLN A 25 -0.86 -19.07 10.19
N PHE A 26 0.36 -18.69 10.51
CA PHE A 26 1.56 -19.51 10.41
C PHE A 26 2.44 -19.34 11.65
N PRO A 27 2.13 -20.03 12.79
CA PRO A 27 2.70 -19.77 14.11
C PRO A 27 4.22 -19.87 14.22
N VAL A 28 4.90 -20.59 13.32
CA VAL A 28 6.38 -20.66 13.31
C VAL A 28 7.02 -19.39 12.79
N SER A 29 6.26 -18.48 12.18
CA SER A 29 6.73 -17.22 11.60
C SER A 29 6.77 -16.10 12.64
N ASN A 30 7.46 -16.29 13.75
CA ASN A 30 7.44 -15.37 14.90
C ASN A 30 8.28 -14.11 14.70
N GLY A 31 9.26 -14.12 13.79
CA GLY A 31 10.16 -12.99 13.52
C GLY A 31 9.86 -12.25 12.21
N ILE A 32 9.04 -12.83 11.35
CA ILE A 32 8.76 -12.29 10.02
C ILE A 32 7.31 -12.58 9.63
N ALA A 33 6.65 -11.63 8.98
CA ALA A 33 5.38 -11.86 8.29
C ALA A 33 5.58 -11.67 6.78
N GLY A 34 4.64 -12.17 5.99
CA GLY A 34 4.66 -12.03 4.55
C GLY A 34 3.27 -11.82 3.97
N ALA A 35 3.22 -11.22 2.79
CA ALA A 35 2.00 -11.09 2.01
C ALA A 35 2.28 -11.33 0.53
N SER A 36 1.27 -11.82 -0.18
CA SER A 36 1.21 -11.82 -1.64
C SER A 36 0.17 -10.79 -2.06
N MET A 37 0.60 -9.82 -2.85
CA MET A 37 -0.28 -8.76 -3.33
C MET A 37 -0.31 -8.71 -4.85
N ARG A 38 -1.50 -8.44 -5.39
CA ARG A 38 -1.74 -8.33 -6.83
C ARG A 38 -2.51 -7.06 -7.10
N LEU A 39 -2.05 -6.28 -8.07
CA LEU A 39 -2.67 -5.03 -8.49
C LEU A 39 -2.93 -5.06 -9.99
N GLN A 40 -4.18 -4.86 -10.39
CA GLN A 40 -4.52 -4.64 -11.79
C GLN A 40 -3.92 -3.31 -12.30
N PRO A 41 -3.73 -3.14 -13.62
CA PRO A 41 -3.24 -1.88 -14.15
C PRO A 41 -4.08 -0.68 -13.69
N GLY A 42 -3.43 0.33 -13.13
CA GLY A 42 -4.06 1.52 -12.58
C GLY A 42 -4.50 1.40 -11.11
N THR A 43 -4.62 0.18 -10.58
CA THR A 43 -4.95 -0.01 -9.16
C THR A 43 -3.80 0.44 -8.27
N LEU A 44 -4.16 1.18 -7.22
CA LEU A 44 -3.25 1.72 -6.22
C LEU A 44 -3.51 1.05 -4.87
N ARG A 45 -2.47 0.52 -4.22
CA ARG A 45 -2.44 0.39 -2.77
C ARG A 45 -2.22 1.80 -2.23
N GLU A 46 -3.21 2.34 -1.54
CA GLU A 46 -3.27 3.75 -1.18
C GLU A 46 -2.05 4.24 -0.36
N LEU A 47 -1.96 5.54 -0.18
CA LEU A 47 -0.98 6.22 0.66
C LEU A 47 -1.12 5.74 2.12
N HIS A 48 -0.10 5.05 2.63
CA HIS A 48 -0.14 4.44 3.95
C HIS A 48 1.27 4.30 4.54
N TRP A 49 1.34 3.89 5.81
CA TRP A 49 2.60 3.54 6.48
C TRP A 49 2.38 2.48 7.55
N HIS A 50 3.44 1.74 7.85
CA HIS A 50 3.45 0.72 8.87
C HIS A 50 4.23 1.19 10.10
N THR A 51 3.56 1.25 11.25
CA THR A 51 4.19 1.71 12.50
C THR A 51 4.99 0.62 13.21
N THR A 52 4.71 -0.65 12.92
CA THR A 52 5.24 -1.81 13.66
C THR A 52 6.24 -2.66 12.88
N ALA A 53 6.41 -2.40 11.57
CA ALA A 53 7.31 -3.16 10.72
C ALA A 53 7.91 -2.31 9.59
N ALA A 54 9.09 -2.66 9.14
CA ALA A 54 9.60 -2.30 7.82
C ALA A 54 9.04 -3.27 6.77
N GLU A 55 8.96 -2.83 5.53
CA GLU A 55 8.50 -3.62 4.40
C GLU A 55 9.60 -3.80 3.36
N MET A 56 9.79 -5.03 2.90
CA MET A 56 10.55 -5.31 1.68
C MET A 56 9.64 -5.99 0.67
N GLY A 57 9.62 -5.50 -0.56
CA GLY A 57 8.87 -6.08 -1.67
C GLY A 57 9.78 -6.70 -2.73
N TYR A 58 9.30 -7.79 -3.34
CA TYR A 58 9.93 -8.46 -4.47
C TYR A 58 8.90 -8.66 -5.58
N VAL A 59 9.16 -8.14 -6.78
CA VAL A 59 8.27 -8.29 -7.93
C VAL A 59 8.42 -9.68 -8.55
N VAL A 60 7.32 -10.42 -8.59
CA VAL A 60 7.24 -11.75 -9.22
C VAL A 60 6.91 -11.63 -10.70
N SER A 61 5.94 -10.77 -11.06
CA SER A 61 5.51 -10.54 -12.44
C SER A 61 4.80 -9.20 -12.59
N GLY A 62 4.73 -8.71 -13.82
CA GLY A 62 4.13 -7.42 -14.13
C GLY A 62 5.05 -6.25 -13.81
N SER A 63 4.47 -5.07 -13.68
CA SER A 63 5.22 -3.85 -13.33
C SER A 63 4.43 -2.99 -12.37
N CYS A 64 5.10 -2.41 -11.40
CA CYS A 64 4.52 -1.46 -10.47
C CYS A 64 5.41 -0.23 -10.29
N ARG A 65 4.80 0.84 -9.83
CA ARG A 65 5.44 2.08 -9.41
C ARG A 65 5.25 2.22 -7.91
N THR A 66 6.33 2.53 -7.20
CA THR A 66 6.24 2.89 -5.79
C THR A 66 6.62 4.34 -5.59
N THR A 67 6.02 4.97 -4.61
CA THR A 67 6.48 6.26 -4.08
C THR A 67 6.69 6.09 -2.60
N VAL A 68 7.82 6.57 -2.09
CA VAL A 68 8.16 6.57 -0.67
C VAL A 68 8.47 7.98 -0.20
N LEU A 69 7.94 8.35 0.97
CA LEU A 69 8.17 9.63 1.63
C LEU A 69 9.00 9.43 2.89
N SER A 70 10.12 10.12 2.97
CA SER A 70 11.01 10.15 4.12
C SER A 70 11.18 11.58 4.64
N PRO A 71 11.76 11.79 5.83
CA PRO A 71 12.13 13.12 6.32
C PRO A 71 13.07 13.88 5.37
N GLY A 72 13.86 13.17 4.56
CA GLY A 72 14.79 13.73 3.58
C GLY A 72 14.19 14.05 2.22
N GLY A 73 12.92 13.72 1.97
CA GLY A 73 12.24 13.93 0.70
C GLY A 73 11.47 12.70 0.21
N ALA A 74 11.00 12.75 -1.03
CA ALA A 74 10.28 11.67 -1.67
C ALA A 74 11.09 11.06 -2.82
N ALA A 75 10.92 9.76 -3.04
CA ALA A 75 11.44 9.04 -4.21
C ALA A 75 10.32 8.24 -4.87
N THR A 76 10.30 8.25 -6.20
CA THR A 76 9.38 7.43 -7.00
C THR A 76 10.20 6.63 -7.99
N ASP A 77 9.93 5.33 -8.07
CA ASP A 77 10.61 4.44 -9.00
C ASP A 77 9.67 3.36 -9.55
N THR A 78 10.10 2.72 -10.63
CA THR A 78 9.36 1.66 -11.34
C THR A 78 10.11 0.35 -11.20
N PHE A 79 9.38 -0.70 -10.86
CA PHE A 79 9.90 -2.03 -10.59
C PHE A 79 9.28 -3.07 -11.52
N GLY A 80 10.10 -3.99 -12.01
CA GLY A 80 9.73 -5.13 -12.82
C GLY A 80 10.15 -6.46 -12.17
N PRO A 81 9.89 -7.60 -12.82
CA PRO A 81 10.20 -8.92 -12.27
C PRO A 81 11.67 -9.07 -11.85
N GLY A 82 11.89 -9.49 -10.62
CA GLY A 82 13.22 -9.64 -10.02
C GLY A 82 13.71 -8.43 -9.22
N ASP A 83 13.06 -7.27 -9.36
CA ASP A 83 13.41 -6.08 -8.60
C ASP A 83 12.87 -6.15 -7.16
N VAL A 84 13.54 -5.40 -6.28
CA VAL A 84 13.16 -5.25 -4.87
C VAL A 84 13.08 -3.79 -4.47
N TRP A 85 12.20 -3.49 -3.50
CA TRP A 85 12.19 -2.23 -2.77
C TRP A 85 12.26 -2.45 -1.28
N TYR A 86 12.55 -1.39 -0.54
CA TYR A 86 12.54 -1.39 0.91
C TYR A 86 11.95 -0.09 1.45
N PHE A 87 10.96 -0.22 2.32
CA PHE A 87 10.34 0.88 3.04
C PHE A 87 10.67 0.76 4.53
N PRO A 88 11.46 1.68 5.09
CA PRO A 88 11.70 1.74 6.51
C PRO A 88 10.40 1.89 7.30
N ARG A 89 10.42 1.39 8.54
CA ARG A 89 9.30 1.56 9.47
C ARG A 89 8.88 3.02 9.60
N GLY A 90 7.57 3.29 9.49
CA GLY A 90 6.99 4.62 9.61
C GLY A 90 7.10 5.51 8.37
N TRP A 91 7.76 5.06 7.30
CA TRP A 91 7.81 5.85 6.07
C TRP A 91 6.55 5.68 5.24
N GLY A 92 5.93 6.83 4.88
CA GLY A 92 4.75 6.84 4.03
C GLY A 92 5.08 6.33 2.62
N HIS A 93 4.22 5.47 2.07
CA HIS A 93 4.42 4.93 0.72
C HIS A 93 3.10 4.57 0.04
N SER A 94 3.21 4.31 -1.26
CA SER A 94 2.12 3.79 -2.10
C SER A 94 2.68 2.90 -3.19
N ILE A 95 1.86 1.98 -3.70
CA ILE A 95 2.23 1.05 -4.77
C ILE A 95 1.13 1.03 -5.81
N GLN A 96 1.47 1.24 -7.08
CA GLN A 96 0.53 1.24 -8.19
C GLN A 96 0.91 0.19 -9.24
N GLY A 97 -0.05 -0.61 -9.69
CA GLY A 97 0.11 -1.43 -10.88
C GLY A 97 0.13 -0.56 -12.13
N ILE A 98 1.19 -0.65 -12.96
CA ILE A 98 1.37 0.25 -14.12
C ILE A 98 1.55 -0.47 -15.45
N GLY A 99 1.72 -1.77 -15.45
CA GLY A 99 1.92 -2.56 -16.67
C GLY A 99 0.65 -2.73 -17.50
N ARG A 100 0.75 -3.54 -18.55
CA ARG A 100 -0.41 -3.96 -19.36
C ARG A 100 -1.22 -5.08 -18.70
N GLY A 101 -0.65 -5.73 -17.69
CA GLY A 101 -1.24 -6.82 -16.93
C GLY A 101 -1.03 -6.61 -15.44
N GLU A 102 -1.57 -7.54 -14.65
CA GLU A 102 -1.46 -7.55 -13.20
C GLU A 102 0.00 -7.48 -12.73
N CYS A 103 0.29 -6.61 -11.77
CA CYS A 103 1.54 -6.64 -11.01
C CYS A 103 1.36 -7.55 -9.81
N HIS A 104 2.18 -8.62 -9.72
CA HIS A 104 2.25 -9.53 -8.59
C HIS A 104 3.57 -9.36 -7.86
N PHE A 105 3.53 -9.15 -6.56
CA PHE A 105 4.71 -9.04 -5.72
C PHE A 105 4.50 -9.68 -4.35
N ILE A 106 5.60 -10.08 -3.74
CA ILE A 106 5.66 -10.63 -2.39
C ILE A 106 6.22 -9.56 -1.47
N LEU A 107 5.55 -9.36 -0.34
CA LEU A 107 5.99 -8.48 0.74
C LEU A 107 6.51 -9.29 1.91
N THR A 108 7.52 -8.78 2.56
CA THR A 108 8.03 -9.31 3.83
C THR A 108 8.15 -8.17 4.84
N PHE A 109 7.77 -8.47 6.08
CA PHE A 109 7.75 -7.53 7.20
C PHE A 109 8.64 -8.07 8.32
N ASP A 110 9.47 -7.24 8.93
CA ASP A 110 10.40 -7.59 10.01
C ASP A 110 9.71 -7.78 11.38
N ASN A 111 8.44 -8.18 11.36
CA ASN A 111 7.62 -8.45 12.54
C ASN A 111 6.63 -9.58 12.23
N GLY A 112 6.80 -10.74 12.86
CA GLY A 112 5.90 -11.86 12.65
C GLY A 112 4.46 -11.63 13.11
N ALA A 113 4.23 -10.68 14.01
CA ALA A 113 2.90 -10.26 14.44
C ALA A 113 2.28 -9.16 13.55
N PHE A 114 2.98 -8.74 12.50
CA PHE A 114 2.45 -7.73 11.58
C PHE A 114 1.10 -8.19 11.00
N ALA A 115 0.16 -7.26 10.96
CA ALA A 115 -1.14 -7.45 10.33
C ALA A 115 -1.56 -6.14 9.64
N GLU A 116 -2.25 -6.25 8.53
CA GLU A 116 -2.69 -5.11 7.73
C GLU A 116 -3.65 -4.18 8.49
N ASP A 117 -4.38 -4.70 9.48
CA ASP A 117 -5.24 -3.93 10.38
C ASP A 117 -4.48 -2.97 11.32
N HIS A 118 -3.14 -3.04 11.34
CA HIS A 118 -2.26 -2.10 12.03
C HIS A 118 -1.58 -1.10 11.08
N THR A 119 -2.03 -1.02 9.86
CA THR A 119 -1.58 -0.04 8.87
C THR A 119 -2.35 1.27 9.06
N LEU A 120 -1.65 2.38 8.98
CA LEU A 120 -2.25 3.71 8.99
C LEU A 120 -2.32 4.25 7.57
N SER A 121 -3.52 4.62 7.11
CA SER A 121 -3.74 5.13 5.77
C SER A 121 -4.24 6.57 5.77
N ILE A 122 -3.97 7.28 4.69
CA ILE A 122 -4.40 8.69 4.54
C ILE A 122 -5.93 8.79 4.47
N SER A 123 -6.60 7.89 3.74
CA SER A 123 -8.05 7.94 3.62
C SER A 123 -8.75 7.73 4.95
N ASP A 124 -8.25 6.79 5.77
CA ASP A 124 -8.79 6.52 7.10
C ASP A 124 -8.53 7.69 8.07
N TRP A 125 -7.32 8.26 8.04
CA TRP A 125 -7.01 9.44 8.86
C TRP A 125 -7.92 10.62 8.53
N LEU A 126 -8.11 10.92 7.24
CA LEU A 126 -8.99 12.00 6.80
C LEU A 126 -10.45 11.73 7.16
N ALA A 127 -10.91 10.48 7.05
CA ALA A 127 -12.29 10.09 7.40
C ALA A 127 -12.61 10.26 8.89
N HIS A 128 -11.60 10.09 9.77
CA HIS A 128 -11.74 10.22 11.23
C HIS A 128 -11.34 11.60 11.76
N THR A 129 -11.00 12.55 10.88
CA THR A 129 -10.64 13.92 11.26
C THR A 129 -11.81 14.87 11.01
N SER A 130 -12.03 15.84 11.89
CA SER A 130 -13.06 16.86 11.69
C SER A 130 -12.94 17.53 10.31
N PRO A 131 -14.03 17.62 9.52
CA PRO A 131 -14.01 18.25 8.21
C PRO A 131 -13.42 19.66 8.18
N ALA A 132 -13.63 20.44 9.23
CA ALA A 132 -13.05 21.78 9.36
C ALA A 132 -11.51 21.73 9.48
N VAL A 133 -10.99 20.76 10.23
CA VAL A 133 -9.53 20.55 10.37
C VAL A 133 -8.93 20.05 9.05
N VAL A 134 -9.59 19.13 8.35
CA VAL A 134 -9.15 18.66 7.03
C VAL A 134 -9.13 19.81 6.02
N SER A 135 -10.19 20.61 5.97
CA SER A 135 -10.29 21.79 5.11
C SER A 135 -9.14 22.75 5.36
N GLN A 136 -8.87 23.09 6.60
CA GLN A 136 -7.79 23.99 7.00
C GLN A 136 -6.42 23.43 6.69
N SER A 137 -6.18 22.14 6.98
CA SER A 137 -4.88 21.48 6.75
C SER A 137 -4.52 21.37 5.29
N LEU A 138 -5.50 21.08 4.43
CA LEU A 138 -5.28 20.82 3.01
C LEU A 138 -5.54 22.06 2.12
N GLY A 139 -6.07 23.14 2.69
CA GLY A 139 -6.49 24.32 1.93
C GLY A 139 -7.66 24.04 0.97
N LEU A 140 -8.53 23.08 1.29
CA LEU A 140 -9.65 22.66 0.46
C LEU A 140 -10.96 23.30 0.95
N GLY A 141 -11.83 23.71 0.01
CA GLY A 141 -13.20 24.09 0.34
C GLY A 141 -13.99 22.89 0.91
N MET A 142 -15.00 23.15 1.72
CA MET A 142 -15.83 22.12 2.36
C MET A 142 -16.54 21.21 1.36
N GLU A 143 -16.86 21.71 0.17
CA GLU A 143 -17.45 20.94 -0.92
C GLU A 143 -16.51 19.85 -1.46
N TRP A 144 -15.19 20.04 -1.37
CA TRP A 144 -14.18 19.05 -1.71
C TRP A 144 -13.97 18.05 -0.57
N VAL A 145 -13.91 18.55 0.68
CA VAL A 145 -13.80 17.69 1.87
C VAL A 145 -14.98 16.71 1.95
N ALA A 146 -16.18 17.15 1.57
CA ALA A 146 -17.36 16.30 1.55
C ALA A 146 -17.26 15.11 0.56
N LYS A 147 -16.41 15.20 -0.47
CA LYS A 147 -16.17 14.15 -1.48
C LYS A 147 -15.05 13.17 -1.12
N LEU A 148 -14.28 13.45 -0.06
CA LEU A 148 -13.23 12.53 0.38
C LEU A 148 -13.82 11.20 0.87
N PRO A 149 -13.05 10.10 0.82
CA PRO A 149 -13.47 8.82 1.35
C PRO A 149 -13.97 8.94 2.80
N LYS A 150 -14.94 8.11 3.17
CA LYS A 150 -15.54 8.10 4.50
C LYS A 150 -15.02 6.97 5.39
N GLY A 151 -13.94 6.35 4.98
CA GLY A 151 -13.20 5.29 5.65
C GLY A 151 -11.99 4.89 4.82
N GLU A 152 -11.30 3.84 5.25
CA GLU A 152 -10.15 3.31 4.54
C GLU A 152 -10.54 2.85 3.12
N THR A 153 -9.78 3.31 2.13
CA THR A 153 -9.94 2.90 0.73
C THR A 153 -9.22 1.58 0.46
N TYR A 154 -8.07 1.36 1.09
CA TYR A 154 -7.15 0.23 0.94
C TYR A 154 -6.64 0.06 -0.50
N PHE A 155 -7.49 -0.34 -1.45
CA PHE A 155 -7.22 -0.35 -2.88
C PHE A 155 -8.10 0.68 -3.61
N ALA A 156 -7.49 1.50 -4.46
CA ALA A 156 -8.18 2.47 -5.29
C ALA A 156 -7.98 2.14 -6.78
N GLU A 157 -9.08 1.99 -7.51
CA GLU A 157 -9.05 1.85 -8.97
C GLU A 157 -8.74 3.19 -9.64
N GLY A 158 -8.04 3.14 -10.75
CA GLY A 158 -7.73 4.30 -11.56
C GLY A 158 -7.08 3.94 -12.88
N ALA A 159 -6.83 4.93 -13.70
CA ALA A 159 -6.02 4.76 -14.90
C ALA A 159 -4.54 4.93 -14.58
N VAL A 160 -3.69 4.18 -15.28
CA VAL A 160 -2.25 4.47 -15.30
C VAL A 160 -2.07 5.83 -15.98
N ARG A 161 -1.56 6.80 -15.23
CA ARG A 161 -1.19 8.11 -15.77
C ARG A 161 0.32 8.25 -15.74
N ASP A 162 0.85 8.89 -16.76
CA ASP A 162 2.26 9.26 -16.81
C ASP A 162 2.42 10.60 -16.08
N ASP A 163 2.29 10.52 -14.75
CA ASP A 163 2.49 11.67 -13.89
C ASP A 163 3.99 11.78 -13.57
N SER A 164 4.73 12.41 -14.48
CA SER A 164 6.02 12.97 -14.10
C SER A 164 5.74 14.06 -13.07
N PHE A 165 6.02 13.76 -11.80
CA PHE A 165 5.90 14.73 -10.71
C PHE A 165 7.00 15.78 -10.89
N THR A 166 6.75 16.79 -11.70
CA THR A 166 7.57 18.00 -11.74
C THR A 166 7.20 18.83 -10.51
N ARG A 167 8.07 18.86 -9.50
CA ARG A 167 8.02 19.92 -8.51
C ARG A 167 8.29 21.22 -9.26
N ALA A 168 7.27 22.10 -9.31
CA ALA A 168 7.44 23.48 -9.68
C ALA A 168 8.25 24.20 -8.59
#